data_9bab275fc0dd5819a5f3db4d78e3bdcd
#
_entry.id   9bab275fc0dd5819a5f3db4d78e3bdcd
#
_cell.length_a   1.000
_cell.length_b   1.000
_cell.length_c   1.000
_cell.angle_alpha   90.00
_cell.angle_beta   90.00
_cell.angle_gamma   90.00
#
_symmetry.space_group_name_H-M   'P 1'
#
loop_
_entity.id
_entity.type
_entity.pdbx_description
1 polymer ?
#
loop_
_entity_poly.entity_id
_entity_poly.type
_entity_poly.pdbx_seq_one_letter_code
_entity_poly.pdbx_strand_id
1 'polypeptide(L)'
;MTTPHEMQQPDEQLLQRLNHSSLTRSFVPQVDIDWDAVTTDAEYESLYSSWSLFEGTGMDASLNRAGRVKFVKYQQANLMIFSELLERYALTALLKLYETEPSEEWREYLGHFIKEESYHATMFRRAARQIYATMPDCEPLPVKPLDRVIKWIFRALNSLPGKKLRSNVTFTFFRFGELVTLYAHQMVQKKIHRKQSLIRQVWAYHAVDESRHLVFDSIVLKRTRLDWPLSWAPLLLAAPCSALVSLLVNANEIWAARRLGLPVPWWQLPGLMKRTQAPFKRRVFSLWTKSVDGSGLTQEEM
;
A
#
# COMPACT_ATOMS: atom_id res chain seq x y z
N MET A 1 -31.16 24.30 -0.37
CA MET A 1 -30.16 24.20 -1.46
C MET A 1 -28.97 25.02 -1.01
N THR A 2 -27.93 24.39 -0.50
CA THR A 2 -26.65 25.03 -0.16
C THR A 2 -25.97 25.46 -1.42
N THR A 3 -25.49 26.68 -1.46
CA THR A 3 -24.79 27.24 -2.63
C THR A 3 -23.45 26.51 -2.85
N PRO A 4 -22.95 26.40 -4.09
CA PRO A 4 -21.64 25.79 -4.36
C PRO A 4 -20.48 26.38 -3.55
N HIS A 5 -20.61 27.64 -3.09
CA HIS A 5 -19.62 28.36 -2.27
C HIS A 5 -19.53 27.84 -0.82
N GLU A 6 -20.65 27.40 -0.23
CA GLU A 6 -20.66 26.92 1.17
C GLU A 6 -20.07 25.51 1.34
N MET A 7 -19.99 24.72 0.25
CA MET A 7 -19.34 23.40 0.29
C MET A 7 -17.81 23.44 0.05
N GLN A 8 -17.25 24.55 -0.40
CA GLN A 8 -15.81 24.67 -0.70
C GLN A 8 -14.95 24.98 0.54
N GLN A 9 -15.48 25.78 1.49
CA GLN A 9 -14.72 26.20 2.67
C GLN A 9 -14.14 25.07 3.55
N PRO A 10 -14.87 23.99 3.87
CA PRO A 10 -14.31 22.91 4.69
C PRO A 10 -13.18 22.15 4.01
N ASP A 11 -13.26 21.94 2.68
CA ASP A 11 -12.26 21.21 1.93
C ASP A 11 -10.96 22.02 1.77
N GLU A 12 -11.06 23.35 1.59
CA GLU A 12 -9.91 24.28 1.54
C GLU A 12 -9.18 24.34 2.90
N GLN A 13 -9.92 24.46 4.00
CA GLN A 13 -9.33 24.44 5.35
C GLN A 13 -8.62 23.11 5.63
N LEU A 14 -9.19 21.99 5.18
CA LEU A 14 -8.59 20.67 5.35
C LEU A 14 -7.32 20.56 4.51
N LEU A 15 -7.32 21.05 3.29
CA LEU A 15 -6.14 21.10 2.42
C LEU A 15 -5.01 21.94 3.00
N GLN A 16 -5.32 23.11 3.58
CA GLN A 16 -4.35 23.94 4.29
C GLN A 16 -3.72 23.20 5.49
N ARG A 17 -4.53 22.44 6.25
CA ARG A 17 -4.03 21.60 7.35
C ARG A 17 -3.11 20.48 6.83
N LEU A 18 -3.44 19.86 5.70
CA LEU A 18 -2.60 18.85 5.06
C LEU A 18 -1.26 19.45 4.62
N ASN A 19 -1.27 20.61 3.94
CA ASN A 19 -0.04 21.32 3.55
C ASN A 19 0.82 21.63 4.78
N HIS A 20 0.25 22.20 5.81
CA HIS A 20 0.96 22.48 7.06
C HIS A 20 1.52 21.22 7.72
N SER A 21 0.74 20.13 7.74
CA SER A 21 1.17 18.85 8.30
C SER A 21 2.34 18.24 7.53
N SER A 22 2.31 18.29 6.18
CA SER A 22 3.40 17.78 5.33
C SER A 22 4.69 18.61 5.47
N LEU A 23 4.56 19.93 5.76
CA LEU A 23 5.72 20.78 6.06
C LEU A 23 6.33 20.48 7.43
N THR A 24 5.49 20.34 8.46
CA THR A 24 5.94 20.24 9.85
C THR A 24 6.31 18.81 10.28
N ARG A 25 5.77 17.80 9.61
CA ARG A 25 6.01 16.38 9.86
C ARG A 25 6.65 15.68 8.67
N SER A 26 7.44 16.45 7.91
CA SER A 26 8.17 15.89 6.77
C SER A 26 9.18 14.86 7.24
N PHE A 27 9.07 13.68 6.70
CA PHE A 27 9.94 12.56 6.95
C PHE A 27 11.00 12.46 5.84
N VAL A 28 12.25 12.19 6.23
CA VAL A 28 13.37 11.98 5.31
C VAL A 28 13.96 10.60 5.58
N PRO A 29 13.64 9.58 4.75
CA PRO A 29 14.04 8.19 5.02
C PRO A 29 15.54 8.00 5.25
N GLN A 30 16.37 8.81 4.63
CA GLN A 30 17.82 8.73 4.74
C GLN A 30 18.35 9.08 6.13
N VAL A 31 17.59 9.92 6.88
CA VAL A 31 17.97 10.47 8.19
C VAL A 31 17.17 9.82 9.31
N ASP A 32 15.87 9.64 9.10
CA ASP A 32 14.92 9.26 10.15
C ASP A 32 14.84 7.76 10.38
N ILE A 33 15.21 6.94 9.40
CA ILE A 33 15.35 5.48 9.56
C ILE A 33 16.77 5.14 9.99
N ASP A 34 16.89 4.39 11.07
CA ASP A 34 18.13 3.72 11.43
C ASP A 34 18.37 2.53 10.46
N TRP A 35 19.12 2.80 9.40
CA TRP A 35 19.42 1.82 8.37
C TRP A 35 20.41 0.73 8.80
N ASP A 36 21.08 0.90 9.93
CA ASP A 36 21.95 -0.12 10.54
C ASP A 36 21.16 -1.03 11.49
N ALA A 37 19.92 -0.66 11.75
CA ALA A 37 19.01 -1.47 12.57
C ALA A 37 18.73 -2.83 11.91
N VAL A 38 18.68 -3.86 12.73
CA VAL A 38 18.42 -5.23 12.29
C VAL A 38 17.03 -5.67 12.74
N THR A 39 16.27 -6.27 11.84
CA THR A 39 15.11 -7.07 12.20
C THR A 39 15.59 -8.48 12.55
N THR A 40 15.34 -8.95 13.77
CA THR A 40 15.81 -10.23 14.26
C THR A 40 15.03 -11.41 13.68
N ASP A 41 15.60 -12.60 13.70
CA ASP A 41 14.92 -13.82 13.28
C ASP A 41 13.64 -14.11 14.09
N ALA A 42 13.64 -13.78 15.39
CA ALA A 42 12.45 -13.92 16.23
C ALA A 42 11.33 -12.96 15.80
N GLU A 43 11.68 -11.74 15.37
CA GLU A 43 10.71 -10.78 14.85
C GLU A 43 10.14 -11.26 13.51
N TYR A 44 10.97 -11.77 12.59
CA TYR A 44 10.47 -12.39 11.36
C TYR A 44 9.56 -13.58 11.64
N GLU A 45 9.96 -14.47 12.56
CA GLU A 45 9.14 -15.63 12.94
C GLU A 45 7.77 -15.20 13.48
N SER A 46 7.71 -14.13 14.28
CA SER A 46 6.44 -13.60 14.80
C SER A 46 5.47 -13.11 13.73
N LEU A 47 5.99 -12.70 12.57
CA LEU A 47 5.17 -12.29 11.43
C LEU A 47 4.57 -13.47 10.66
N TYR A 48 5.17 -14.67 10.75
CA TYR A 48 4.76 -15.83 9.96
C TYR A 48 3.27 -16.14 10.12
N SER A 49 2.78 -16.28 11.34
CA SER A 49 1.39 -16.63 11.63
C SER A 49 0.36 -15.56 11.21
N SER A 50 0.80 -14.35 10.91
CA SER A 50 -0.09 -13.23 10.57
C SER A 50 -0.29 -13.02 9.09
N TRP A 51 0.63 -13.55 8.28
CA TRP A 51 0.72 -13.25 6.85
C TRP A 51 0.75 -14.49 5.98
N SER A 52 0.98 -15.67 6.54
CA SER A 52 1.17 -16.86 5.73
C SER A 52 -0.13 -17.43 5.21
N LEU A 53 -0.25 -17.48 3.88
CA LEU A 53 -1.27 -18.26 3.17
C LEU A 53 -1.27 -19.73 3.59
N PHE A 54 -0.12 -20.24 4.02
CA PHE A 54 0.12 -21.66 4.27
C PHE A 54 0.01 -22.05 5.74
N GLU A 55 -0.29 -21.11 6.65
CA GLU A 55 -0.47 -21.40 8.07
C GLU A 55 -1.50 -22.52 8.29
N GLY A 56 -1.14 -23.51 9.10
CA GLY A 56 -1.97 -24.67 9.40
C GLY A 56 -2.13 -25.67 8.24
N THR A 57 -1.28 -25.59 7.21
CA THR A 57 -1.23 -26.57 6.12
C THR A 57 -0.10 -27.60 6.35
N GLY A 58 -0.09 -28.68 5.57
CA GLY A 58 1.01 -29.64 5.57
C GLY A 58 2.36 -28.99 5.23
N MET A 59 2.38 -27.89 4.46
CA MET A 59 3.58 -27.12 4.18
C MET A 59 4.10 -26.42 5.45
N ASP A 60 3.21 -25.82 6.23
CA ASP A 60 3.57 -25.21 7.51
C ASP A 60 4.21 -26.25 8.46
N ALA A 61 3.63 -27.44 8.55
CA ALA A 61 4.17 -28.53 9.37
C ALA A 61 5.57 -29.00 8.92
N SER A 62 5.91 -28.83 7.64
CA SER A 62 7.21 -29.18 7.09
C SER A 62 8.30 -28.13 7.33
N LEU A 63 7.93 -26.90 7.73
CA LEU A 63 8.86 -25.81 7.96
C LEU A 63 9.39 -25.83 9.40
N ASN A 64 10.70 -25.99 9.55
CA ASN A 64 11.37 -25.66 10.80
C ASN A 64 11.46 -24.13 10.99
N ARG A 65 11.94 -23.71 12.16
CA ARG A 65 12.08 -22.30 12.51
C ARG A 65 12.87 -21.49 11.46
N ALA A 66 14.02 -21.99 11.06
CA ALA A 66 14.87 -21.31 10.06
C ALA A 66 14.16 -21.15 8.72
N GLY A 67 13.42 -22.19 8.29
CA GLY A 67 12.59 -22.14 7.08
C GLY A 67 11.49 -21.08 7.15
N ARG A 68 10.78 -20.97 8.28
CA ARG A 68 9.75 -19.93 8.49
C ARG A 68 10.35 -18.53 8.45
N VAL A 69 11.46 -18.31 9.14
CA VAL A 69 12.18 -17.03 9.11
C VAL A 69 12.60 -16.66 7.68
N LYS A 70 13.21 -17.60 6.96
CA LYS A 70 13.63 -17.37 5.56
C LYS A 70 12.45 -17.07 4.66
N PHE A 71 11.33 -17.78 4.83
CA PHE A 71 10.10 -17.55 4.09
C PHE A 71 9.55 -16.13 4.31
N VAL A 72 9.46 -15.68 5.57
CA VAL A 72 8.95 -14.33 5.89
C VAL A 72 9.90 -13.24 5.41
N LYS A 73 11.21 -13.41 5.57
CA LYS A 73 12.20 -12.47 5.02
C LYS A 73 11.98 -12.27 3.52
N TYR A 74 11.85 -13.38 2.79
CA TYR A 74 11.62 -13.34 1.36
C TYR A 74 10.29 -12.67 1.00
N GLN A 75 9.22 -13.01 1.71
CA GLN A 75 7.90 -12.42 1.55
C GLN A 75 7.91 -10.91 1.80
N GLN A 76 8.56 -10.45 2.88
CA GLN A 76 8.65 -9.03 3.21
C GLN A 76 9.48 -8.26 2.18
N ALA A 77 10.62 -8.79 1.75
CA ALA A 77 11.43 -8.17 0.70
C ALA A 77 10.65 -8.02 -0.61
N ASN A 78 9.90 -9.05 -1.00
CA ASN A 78 9.06 -9.01 -2.19
C ASN A 78 7.92 -8.00 -2.06
N LEU A 79 7.27 -7.92 -0.89
CA LEU A 79 6.20 -6.96 -0.63
C LEU A 79 6.73 -5.52 -0.77
N MET A 80 7.92 -5.25 -0.24
CA MET A 80 8.56 -3.95 -0.38
C MET A 80 8.92 -3.63 -1.84
N ILE A 81 9.40 -4.61 -2.64
CA ILE A 81 9.60 -4.41 -4.09
C ILE A 81 8.28 -4.11 -4.80
N PHE A 82 7.20 -4.79 -4.41
CA PHE A 82 5.88 -4.56 -4.97
C PHE A 82 5.37 -3.14 -4.63
N SER A 83 5.50 -2.71 -3.36
CA SER A 83 5.16 -1.35 -2.95
C SER A 83 6.01 -0.32 -3.70
N GLU A 84 7.33 -0.50 -3.81
CA GLU A 84 8.20 0.39 -4.59
C GLU A 84 7.71 0.58 -6.03
N LEU A 85 7.24 -0.50 -6.65
CA LEU A 85 6.70 -0.41 -8.01
C LEU A 85 5.39 0.36 -8.07
N LEU A 86 4.48 0.17 -7.11
CA LEU A 86 3.22 0.91 -7.05
C LEU A 86 3.47 2.40 -6.86
N GLU A 87 4.31 2.79 -5.88
CA GLU A 87 4.67 4.18 -5.60
C GLU A 87 5.28 4.87 -6.83
N ARG A 88 6.20 4.20 -7.50
CA ARG A 88 6.83 4.73 -8.72
C ARG A 88 5.83 4.98 -9.85
N TYR A 89 4.80 4.17 -9.98
CA TYR A 89 3.74 4.41 -10.98
C TYR A 89 2.72 5.44 -10.50
N ALA A 90 2.43 5.52 -9.20
CA ALA A 90 1.62 6.57 -8.61
C ALA A 90 2.21 7.95 -8.89
N LEU A 91 3.54 8.12 -8.75
CA LEU A 91 4.25 9.35 -9.13
C LEU A 91 3.91 9.83 -10.55
N THR A 92 3.82 8.92 -11.51
CA THR A 92 3.49 9.30 -12.90
C THR A 92 2.07 9.88 -13.03
N ALA A 93 1.12 9.38 -12.26
CA ALA A 93 -0.26 9.87 -12.26
C ALA A 93 -0.37 11.20 -11.51
N LEU A 94 0.31 11.33 -10.37
CA LEU A 94 0.35 12.54 -9.54
C LEU A 94 1.00 13.70 -10.28
N LEU A 95 2.11 13.47 -11.01
CA LEU A 95 2.77 14.51 -11.84
C LEU A 95 1.83 15.07 -12.90
N LYS A 96 1.07 14.21 -13.59
CA LYS A 96 0.08 14.68 -14.58
C LYS A 96 -1.02 15.52 -13.94
N LEU A 97 -1.43 15.15 -12.73
CA LEU A 97 -2.44 15.90 -12.00
C LEU A 97 -1.88 17.25 -11.57
N TYR A 98 -0.67 17.30 -11.05
CA TYR A 98 0.06 18.51 -10.67
C TYR A 98 0.19 19.51 -11.84
N GLU A 99 0.60 19.03 -13.02
CA GLU A 99 0.77 19.85 -14.22
C GLU A 99 -0.54 20.50 -14.70
N THR A 100 -1.68 19.87 -14.44
CA THR A 100 -2.99 20.30 -14.93
C THR A 100 -3.89 20.93 -13.87
N GLU A 101 -3.43 21.01 -12.62
CA GLU A 101 -4.21 21.58 -11.52
C GLU A 101 -4.07 23.11 -11.50
N PRO A 102 -5.16 23.89 -11.60
CA PRO A 102 -5.13 25.34 -11.64
C PRO A 102 -4.94 25.98 -10.26
N SER A 103 -5.38 25.33 -9.17
CA SER A 103 -5.29 25.88 -7.81
C SER A 103 -3.89 25.72 -7.27
N GLU A 104 -3.36 26.80 -6.68
CA GLU A 104 -2.01 26.82 -6.09
C GLU A 104 -1.95 25.94 -4.83
N GLU A 105 -2.94 26.01 -3.98
CA GLU A 105 -3.01 25.21 -2.74
C GLU A 105 -3.07 23.72 -3.04
N TRP A 106 -3.79 23.32 -4.10
CA TRP A 106 -3.84 21.93 -4.56
C TRP A 106 -2.51 21.48 -5.14
N ARG A 107 -1.85 22.34 -5.93
CA ARG A 107 -0.52 22.04 -6.46
C ARG A 107 0.52 21.92 -5.35
N GLU A 108 0.45 22.76 -4.32
CA GLU A 108 1.33 22.69 -3.16
C GLU A 108 1.22 21.31 -2.49
N TYR A 109 -0.01 20.84 -2.18
CA TYR A 109 -0.18 19.52 -1.58
C TYR A 109 0.23 18.37 -2.51
N LEU A 110 -0.10 18.44 -3.79
CA LEU A 110 0.36 17.47 -4.78
C LEU A 110 1.89 17.41 -4.86
N GLY A 111 2.58 18.55 -4.68
CA GLY A 111 4.03 18.60 -4.58
C GLY A 111 4.57 17.86 -3.36
N HIS A 112 3.91 18.01 -2.20
CA HIS A 112 4.22 17.23 -1.00
C HIS A 112 3.98 15.74 -1.22
N PHE A 113 2.83 15.37 -1.76
CA PHE A 113 2.47 13.98 -2.07
C PHE A 113 3.51 13.34 -3.01
N ILE A 114 3.87 13.98 -4.11
CA ILE A 114 4.91 13.52 -5.04
C ILE A 114 6.24 13.30 -4.33
N LYS A 115 6.65 14.22 -3.45
CA LYS A 115 7.88 14.08 -2.66
C LYS A 115 7.83 12.87 -1.73
N GLU A 116 6.73 12.70 -1.00
CA GLU A 116 6.51 11.61 -0.06
C GLU A 116 6.54 10.25 -0.78
N GLU A 117 5.82 10.09 -1.90
CA GLU A 117 5.85 8.87 -2.73
C GLU A 117 7.24 8.54 -3.29
N SER A 118 8.00 9.57 -3.66
CA SER A 118 9.40 9.38 -4.09
C SER A 118 10.28 8.84 -2.96
N TYR A 119 10.03 9.29 -1.74
CA TYR A 119 10.71 8.78 -0.54
C TYR A 119 10.30 7.36 -0.22
N HIS A 120 9.00 7.02 -0.30
CA HIS A 120 8.49 5.67 -0.12
C HIS A 120 9.13 4.69 -1.10
N ALA A 121 9.16 5.02 -2.38
CA ALA A 121 9.77 4.16 -3.41
C ALA A 121 11.26 3.88 -3.11
N THR A 122 12.04 4.90 -2.71
CA THR A 122 13.47 4.72 -2.38
C THR A 122 13.67 3.95 -1.09
N MET A 123 12.84 4.20 -0.08
CA MET A 123 12.83 3.51 1.21
C MET A 123 12.54 2.03 1.06
N PHE A 124 11.47 1.67 0.37
CA PHE A 124 11.10 0.27 0.14
C PHE A 124 12.17 -0.49 -0.65
N ARG A 125 12.73 0.13 -1.69
CA ARG A 125 13.83 -0.46 -2.45
C ARG A 125 15.06 -0.73 -1.60
N ARG A 126 15.44 0.23 -0.73
CA ARG A 126 16.59 0.07 0.16
C ARG A 126 16.34 -1.04 1.17
N ALA A 127 15.19 -1.04 1.84
CA ALA A 127 14.81 -2.06 2.80
C ALA A 127 14.77 -3.48 2.18
N ALA A 128 14.17 -3.62 1.00
CA ALA A 128 14.16 -4.89 0.27
C ALA A 128 15.57 -5.41 -0.01
N ARG A 129 16.49 -4.54 -0.48
CA ARG A 129 17.89 -4.91 -0.72
C ARG A 129 18.61 -5.37 0.54
N GLN A 130 18.39 -4.70 1.66
CA GLN A 130 18.99 -5.11 2.94
C GLN A 130 18.47 -6.46 3.41
N ILE A 131 17.17 -6.73 3.26
CA ILE A 131 16.61 -8.05 3.60
C ILE A 131 17.19 -9.13 2.67
N TYR A 132 17.25 -8.90 1.36
CA TYR A 132 17.84 -9.86 0.42
C TYR A 132 19.31 -10.14 0.71
N ALA A 133 20.08 -9.15 1.13
CA ALA A 133 21.50 -9.32 1.51
C ALA A 133 21.67 -10.33 2.68
N THR A 134 20.64 -10.54 3.51
CA THR A 134 20.66 -11.60 4.54
C THR A 134 20.33 -13.02 4.02
N MET A 135 20.05 -13.14 2.71
CA MET A 135 19.63 -14.39 2.06
C MET A 135 20.37 -14.55 0.71
N PRO A 136 21.71 -14.68 0.71
CA PRO A 136 22.49 -14.69 -0.55
C PRO A 136 22.11 -15.81 -1.52
N ASP A 137 21.55 -16.91 -1.00
CA ASP A 137 21.11 -18.05 -1.80
C ASP A 137 19.71 -17.88 -2.41
N CYS A 138 19.02 -16.76 -2.12
CA CYS A 138 17.69 -16.48 -2.63
C CYS A 138 17.74 -15.48 -3.79
N GLU A 139 17.32 -15.89 -4.98
CA GLU A 139 17.13 -14.97 -6.09
C GLU A 139 15.97 -13.99 -5.78
N PRO A 140 16.17 -12.69 -5.97
CA PRO A 140 15.10 -11.71 -5.81
C PRO A 140 13.89 -11.99 -6.72
N LEU A 141 12.73 -11.43 -6.35
CA LEU A 141 11.54 -11.45 -7.18
C LEU A 141 11.86 -10.90 -8.59
N PRO A 142 11.44 -11.58 -9.67
CA PRO A 142 11.62 -11.06 -11.02
C PRO A 142 10.78 -9.79 -11.24
N VAL A 143 11.42 -8.65 -11.12
CA VAL A 143 10.77 -7.33 -11.20
C VAL A 143 10.13 -7.08 -12.57
N LYS A 144 10.76 -7.51 -13.67
CA LYS A 144 10.29 -7.21 -15.05
C LYS A 144 8.85 -7.66 -15.36
N PRO A 145 8.41 -8.89 -15.04
CA PRO A 145 7.02 -9.29 -15.28
C PRO A 145 6.04 -8.46 -14.44
N LEU A 146 6.36 -8.23 -13.17
CA LEU A 146 5.55 -7.46 -12.25
C LEU A 146 5.42 -6.00 -12.71
N ASP A 147 6.53 -5.37 -13.10
CA ASP A 147 6.59 -4.03 -13.67
C ASP A 147 5.67 -3.90 -14.90
N ARG A 148 5.66 -4.89 -15.80
CA ARG A 148 4.77 -4.89 -16.98
C ARG A 148 3.29 -4.89 -16.58
N VAL A 149 2.92 -5.69 -15.58
CA VAL A 149 1.52 -5.79 -15.12
C VAL A 149 1.09 -4.48 -14.48
N ILE A 150 1.89 -3.91 -13.57
CA ILE A 150 1.59 -2.64 -12.92
C ILE A 150 1.53 -1.52 -13.96
N LYS A 151 2.48 -1.45 -14.87
CA LYS A 151 2.48 -0.50 -15.98
C LYS A 151 1.23 -0.61 -16.84
N TRP A 152 0.74 -1.82 -17.09
CA TRP A 152 -0.51 -2.02 -17.81
C TRP A 152 -1.71 -1.47 -17.03
N ILE A 153 -1.80 -1.73 -15.72
CA ILE A 153 -2.85 -1.17 -14.85
C ILE A 153 -2.88 0.35 -14.98
N PHE A 154 -1.73 1.01 -14.77
CA PHE A 154 -1.67 2.48 -14.82
C PHE A 154 -1.93 3.05 -16.22
N ARG A 155 -1.55 2.33 -17.28
CA ARG A 155 -1.95 2.70 -18.65
C ARG A 155 -3.45 2.62 -18.85
N ALA A 156 -4.09 1.57 -18.36
CA ALA A 156 -5.55 1.42 -18.43
C ALA A 156 -6.26 2.53 -17.66
N LEU A 157 -5.83 2.84 -16.45
CA LEU A 157 -6.36 3.96 -15.65
C LEU A 157 -6.20 5.31 -16.38
N ASN A 158 -5.02 5.56 -16.93
CA ASN A 158 -4.72 6.81 -17.65
C ASN A 158 -5.45 6.93 -19.01
N SER A 159 -5.93 5.83 -19.60
CA SER A 159 -6.69 5.82 -20.86
C SER A 159 -8.18 6.09 -20.67
N LEU A 160 -8.67 6.16 -19.45
CA LEU A 160 -10.08 6.42 -19.17
C LEU A 160 -10.50 7.79 -19.71
N PRO A 161 -11.68 7.87 -20.35
CA PRO A 161 -12.17 9.09 -20.95
C PRO A 161 -12.57 10.12 -19.89
N GLY A 162 -12.28 11.39 -20.15
CA GLY A 162 -12.66 12.50 -19.30
C GLY A 162 -11.84 12.61 -18.00
N LYS A 163 -11.43 13.84 -17.66
CA LYS A 163 -10.58 14.13 -16.48
C LYS A 163 -11.24 13.64 -15.19
N LYS A 164 -12.54 13.92 -15.02
CA LYS A 164 -13.31 13.63 -13.80
C LYS A 164 -13.39 12.13 -13.50
N LEU A 165 -13.76 11.30 -14.50
CA LEU A 165 -13.81 9.83 -14.35
C LEU A 165 -12.43 9.26 -14.08
N ARG A 166 -11.42 9.64 -14.87
CA ARG A 166 -10.06 9.18 -14.72
C ARG A 166 -9.51 9.48 -13.33
N SER A 167 -9.63 10.73 -12.84
CA SER A 167 -9.18 11.08 -11.49
C SER A 167 -9.92 10.28 -10.42
N ASN A 168 -11.24 10.15 -10.53
CA ASN A 168 -12.03 9.42 -9.53
C ASN A 168 -11.62 7.94 -9.45
N VAL A 169 -11.46 7.25 -10.60
CA VAL A 169 -11.03 5.85 -10.63
C VAL A 169 -9.59 5.69 -10.13
N THR A 170 -8.68 6.60 -10.50
CA THR A 170 -7.28 6.56 -10.06
C THR A 170 -7.17 6.73 -8.54
N PHE A 171 -7.85 7.71 -7.95
CA PHE A 171 -7.83 7.92 -6.51
C PHE A 171 -8.62 6.85 -5.74
N THR A 172 -9.65 6.26 -6.33
CA THR A 172 -10.27 5.03 -5.76
C THR A 172 -9.26 3.89 -5.69
N PHE A 173 -8.41 3.73 -6.70
CA PHE A 173 -7.36 2.71 -6.72
C PHE A 173 -6.22 3.03 -5.75
N PHE A 174 -5.74 4.28 -5.68
CA PHE A 174 -4.72 4.71 -4.71
C PHE A 174 -5.19 4.46 -3.29
N ARG A 175 -6.37 4.93 -2.94
CA ARG A 175 -6.97 4.69 -1.62
C ARG A 175 -7.00 3.23 -1.23
N PHE A 176 -7.27 2.33 -2.17
CA PHE A 176 -7.17 0.89 -1.90
C PHE A 176 -5.74 0.48 -1.56
N GLY A 177 -4.74 0.96 -2.30
CA GLY A 177 -3.31 0.72 -2.04
C GLY A 177 -2.91 1.17 -0.65
N GLU A 178 -3.22 2.40 -0.29
CA GLU A 178 -2.92 3.01 1.02
C GLU A 178 -3.58 2.25 2.19
N LEU A 179 -4.82 1.80 2.03
CA LEU A 179 -5.48 0.96 3.04
C LEU A 179 -4.81 -0.40 3.21
N VAL A 180 -4.26 -0.97 2.13
CA VAL A 180 -3.50 -2.22 2.19
C VAL A 180 -2.19 -2.02 2.94
N THR A 181 -1.47 -0.93 2.68
CA THR A 181 -0.20 -0.61 3.35
C THR A 181 -0.40 -0.25 4.81
N LEU A 182 -1.45 0.48 5.17
CA LEU A 182 -1.85 0.69 6.57
C LEU A 182 -2.18 -0.62 7.29
N TYR A 183 -2.87 -1.54 6.64
CA TYR A 183 -3.09 -2.87 7.20
C TYR A 183 -1.77 -3.60 7.46
N ALA A 184 -0.83 -3.53 6.52
CA ALA A 184 0.51 -4.10 6.68
C ALA A 184 1.23 -3.49 7.88
N HIS A 185 1.20 -2.16 8.02
CA HIS A 185 1.73 -1.45 9.18
C HIS A 185 1.13 -1.96 10.50
N GLN A 186 -0.20 -2.00 10.62
CA GLN A 186 -0.88 -2.47 11.84
C GLN A 186 -0.46 -3.90 12.22
N MET A 187 -0.34 -4.79 11.23
CA MET A 187 0.11 -6.16 11.46
C MET A 187 1.56 -6.21 11.98
N VAL A 188 2.46 -5.43 11.38
CA VAL A 188 3.85 -5.35 11.83
C VAL A 188 3.94 -4.76 13.23
N GLN A 189 3.24 -3.66 13.52
CA GLN A 189 3.23 -3.02 14.83
C GLN A 189 2.71 -3.95 15.93
N LYS A 190 1.68 -4.75 15.64
CA LYS A 190 1.10 -5.72 16.56
C LYS A 190 2.06 -6.86 16.94
N LYS A 191 2.96 -7.22 16.03
CA LYS A 191 3.83 -8.40 16.17
C LYS A 191 5.26 -8.05 16.53
N ILE A 192 5.77 -6.93 16.09
CA ILE A 192 7.12 -6.46 16.39
C ILE A 192 7.04 -5.30 17.37
N HIS A 193 7.41 -5.56 18.61
CA HIS A 193 7.33 -4.55 19.68
C HIS A 193 8.58 -3.66 19.76
N ARG A 194 9.73 -4.15 19.30
CA ARG A 194 10.99 -3.40 19.30
C ARG A 194 10.97 -2.29 18.26
N LYS A 195 10.93 -1.03 18.72
CA LYS A 195 10.85 0.17 17.87
C LYS A 195 12.02 0.30 16.90
N GLN A 196 13.20 -0.19 17.26
CA GLN A 196 14.43 -0.16 16.48
C GLN A 196 14.48 -1.24 15.38
N SER A 197 13.48 -2.12 15.26
CA SER A 197 13.43 -3.07 14.15
C SER A 197 13.29 -2.34 12.81
N LEU A 198 14.13 -2.66 11.84
CA LEU A 198 14.12 -2.01 10.51
C LEU A 198 12.75 -2.10 9.84
N ILE A 199 12.16 -3.31 9.78
CA ILE A 199 10.84 -3.49 9.16
C ILE A 199 9.79 -2.64 9.87
N ARG A 200 9.82 -2.58 11.21
CA ARG A 200 8.86 -1.77 11.96
C ARG A 200 9.02 -0.30 11.66
N GLN A 201 10.25 0.22 11.58
CA GLN A 201 10.51 1.61 11.22
C GLN A 201 9.98 1.93 9.83
N VAL A 202 10.33 1.12 8.83
CA VAL A 202 9.91 1.32 7.43
C VAL A 202 8.38 1.42 7.32
N TRP A 203 7.65 0.48 7.91
CA TRP A 203 6.18 0.52 7.89
C TRP A 203 5.58 1.64 8.72
N ALA A 204 6.22 2.03 9.84
CA ALA A 204 5.72 3.12 10.69
C ALA A 204 5.82 4.47 9.99
N TYR A 205 6.94 4.74 9.34
CA TYR A 205 7.13 5.99 8.62
C TYR A 205 6.21 6.10 7.40
N HIS A 206 6.09 5.03 6.64
CA HIS A 206 5.15 4.99 5.53
C HIS A 206 3.71 5.31 5.98
N ALA A 207 3.24 4.68 7.06
CA ALA A 207 1.87 4.87 7.55
C ALA A 207 1.55 6.30 8.00
N VAL A 208 2.54 7.08 8.44
CA VAL A 208 2.33 8.50 8.80
C VAL A 208 1.92 9.32 7.59
N ASP A 209 2.58 9.11 6.46
CA ASP A 209 2.27 9.82 5.22
C ASP A 209 0.97 9.32 4.61
N GLU A 210 0.74 7.99 4.58
CA GLU A 210 -0.48 7.38 4.07
C GLU A 210 -1.77 7.88 4.74
N SER A 211 -1.68 8.21 6.02
CA SER A 211 -2.83 8.80 6.72
C SER A 211 -3.24 10.16 6.14
N ARG A 212 -2.28 10.95 5.67
CA ARG A 212 -2.53 12.23 4.98
C ARG A 212 -3.05 12.02 3.55
N HIS A 213 -2.46 11.05 2.84
CA HIS A 213 -2.87 10.67 1.49
C HIS A 213 -4.32 10.22 1.46
N LEU A 214 -4.77 9.39 2.40
CA LEU A 214 -6.17 8.97 2.53
C LEU A 214 -7.15 10.13 2.74
N VAL A 215 -6.75 11.16 3.50
CA VAL A 215 -7.56 12.36 3.67
C VAL A 215 -7.65 13.12 2.35
N PHE A 216 -6.52 13.33 1.67
CA PHE A 216 -6.50 14.00 0.37
C PHE A 216 -7.30 13.24 -0.69
N ASP A 217 -7.16 11.91 -0.75
CA ASP A 217 -7.95 11.06 -1.64
C ASP A 217 -9.45 11.28 -1.43
N SER A 218 -9.86 11.41 -0.16
CA SER A 218 -11.26 11.66 0.17
C SER A 218 -11.75 12.99 -0.40
N ILE A 219 -10.92 14.03 -0.34
CA ILE A 219 -11.23 15.36 -0.90
C ILE A 219 -11.32 15.25 -2.43
N VAL A 220 -10.35 14.56 -3.08
CA VAL A 220 -10.36 14.35 -4.54
C VAL A 220 -11.59 13.58 -4.98
N LEU A 221 -11.92 12.49 -4.31
CA LEU A 221 -13.08 11.65 -4.62
C LEU A 221 -14.39 12.42 -4.49
N LYS A 222 -14.51 13.30 -3.46
CA LYS A 222 -15.65 14.19 -3.30
C LYS A 222 -15.74 15.21 -4.43
N ARG A 223 -14.63 15.87 -4.79
CA ARG A 223 -14.55 16.86 -5.88
C ARG A 223 -14.85 16.25 -7.25
N THR A 224 -14.45 14.99 -7.44
CA THR A 224 -14.60 14.27 -8.72
C THR A 224 -15.81 13.34 -8.75
N ARG A 225 -16.72 13.44 -7.77
CA ARG A 225 -17.90 12.61 -7.68
C ARG A 225 -18.70 12.67 -8.99
N LEU A 226 -19.06 11.50 -9.49
CA LEU A 226 -19.85 11.33 -10.69
C LEU A 226 -21.33 11.28 -10.34
N ASP A 227 -22.15 11.89 -11.20
CA ASP A 227 -23.60 11.84 -11.05
C ASP A 227 -24.14 10.48 -11.49
N TRP A 228 -25.37 10.17 -11.03
CA TRP A 228 -26.11 9.00 -11.51
C TRP A 228 -26.31 9.08 -13.05
N PRO A 229 -26.16 8.00 -13.83
CA PRO A 229 -25.88 6.61 -13.42
C PRO A 229 -24.38 6.25 -13.30
N LEU A 230 -23.46 7.18 -13.51
CA LEU A 230 -22.01 6.92 -13.53
C LEU A 230 -21.37 6.83 -12.15
N SER A 231 -22.11 7.07 -11.08
CA SER A 231 -21.58 7.06 -9.71
C SER A 231 -20.96 5.73 -9.29
N TRP A 232 -21.33 4.62 -9.89
CA TRP A 232 -20.77 3.28 -9.66
C TRP A 232 -19.53 2.96 -10.50
N ALA A 233 -19.30 3.73 -11.57
CA ALA A 233 -18.23 3.44 -12.52
C ALA A 233 -16.83 3.39 -11.86
N PRO A 234 -16.46 4.30 -10.92
CA PRO A 234 -15.17 4.24 -10.26
C PRO A 234 -14.95 2.92 -9.50
N LEU A 235 -15.96 2.47 -8.76
CA LEU A 235 -15.87 1.21 -8.01
C LEU A 235 -15.74 0.01 -8.96
N LEU A 236 -16.55 -0.04 -10.02
CA LEU A 236 -16.53 -1.14 -10.99
C LEU A 236 -15.20 -1.19 -11.75
N LEU A 237 -14.59 -0.05 -12.05
CA LEU A 237 -13.31 0.03 -12.76
C LEU A 237 -12.10 -0.19 -11.83
N ALA A 238 -12.17 0.28 -10.59
CA ALA A 238 -11.11 0.05 -9.62
C ALA A 238 -11.10 -1.37 -9.05
N ALA A 239 -12.24 -2.03 -8.92
CA ALA A 239 -12.36 -3.37 -8.35
C ALA A 239 -11.50 -4.43 -9.07
N PRO A 240 -11.44 -4.52 -10.41
CA PRO A 240 -10.54 -5.44 -11.11
C PRO A 240 -9.06 -5.15 -10.82
N CYS A 241 -8.66 -3.88 -10.75
CA CYS A 241 -7.29 -3.48 -10.43
C CYS A 241 -6.93 -3.90 -9.00
N SER A 242 -7.82 -3.65 -8.05
CA SER A 242 -7.66 -4.06 -6.65
C SER A 242 -7.62 -5.58 -6.48
N ALA A 243 -8.45 -6.30 -7.23
CA ALA A 243 -8.43 -7.77 -7.27
C ALA A 243 -7.09 -8.29 -7.82
N LEU A 244 -6.57 -7.66 -8.88
CA LEU A 244 -5.28 -8.03 -9.46
C LEU A 244 -4.12 -7.77 -8.47
N VAL A 245 -4.12 -6.64 -7.76
CA VAL A 245 -3.14 -6.38 -6.68
C VAL A 245 -3.23 -7.46 -5.61
N SER A 246 -4.43 -7.83 -5.17
CA SER A 246 -4.62 -8.91 -4.19
C SER A 246 -4.11 -10.26 -4.70
N LEU A 247 -4.30 -10.56 -5.97
CA LEU A 247 -3.75 -11.76 -6.61
C LEU A 247 -2.22 -11.74 -6.65
N LEU A 248 -1.60 -10.59 -6.93
CA LEU A 248 -0.15 -10.44 -6.96
C LEU A 248 0.47 -10.62 -5.56
N VAL A 249 -0.18 -10.12 -4.52
CA VAL A 249 0.24 -10.34 -3.12
C VAL A 249 0.21 -11.84 -2.78
N ASN A 250 -0.85 -12.56 -3.17
CA ASN A 250 -0.92 -14.01 -2.95
C ASN A 250 0.10 -14.77 -3.81
N ALA A 251 0.28 -14.36 -5.07
CA ALA A 251 1.29 -14.95 -5.95
C ALA A 251 2.70 -14.79 -5.38
N ASN A 252 2.98 -13.71 -4.66
CA ASN A 252 4.24 -13.52 -3.95
C ASN A 252 4.53 -14.65 -2.95
N GLU A 253 3.53 -15.07 -2.17
CA GLU A 253 3.72 -16.18 -1.22
C GLU A 253 3.97 -17.53 -1.93
N ILE A 254 3.22 -17.78 -2.99
CA ILE A 254 3.41 -18.98 -3.81
C ILE A 254 4.80 -18.98 -4.44
N TRP A 255 5.24 -17.83 -4.92
CA TRP A 255 6.60 -17.66 -5.45
C TRP A 255 7.66 -17.93 -4.39
N ALA A 256 7.51 -17.34 -3.20
CA ALA A 256 8.41 -17.54 -2.08
C ALA A 256 8.51 -19.03 -1.71
N ALA A 257 7.36 -19.72 -1.60
CA ALA A 257 7.33 -21.15 -1.31
C ALA A 257 8.10 -21.97 -2.36
N ARG A 258 7.85 -21.71 -3.65
CA ARG A 258 8.56 -22.40 -4.75
C ARG A 258 10.06 -22.16 -4.73
N ARG A 259 10.50 -20.94 -4.52
CA ARG A 259 11.92 -20.60 -4.47
C ARG A 259 12.65 -21.26 -3.31
N LEU A 260 11.95 -21.51 -2.23
CA LEU A 260 12.48 -22.24 -1.08
C LEU A 260 12.35 -23.76 -1.21
N GLY A 261 11.91 -24.27 -2.36
CA GLY A 261 11.72 -25.70 -2.60
C GLY A 261 10.58 -26.32 -1.81
N LEU A 262 9.63 -25.50 -1.34
CA LEU A 262 8.52 -25.97 -0.52
C LEU A 262 7.39 -26.55 -1.38
N PRO A 263 6.75 -27.64 -0.95
CA PRO A 263 5.64 -28.24 -1.68
C PRO A 263 4.41 -27.33 -1.61
N VAL A 264 4.02 -26.73 -2.74
CA VAL A 264 2.82 -25.88 -2.81
C VAL A 264 1.58 -26.76 -3.01
N PRO A 265 0.62 -26.76 -2.09
CA PRO A 265 -0.60 -27.55 -2.22
C PRO A 265 -1.59 -26.90 -3.20
N TRP A 266 -1.35 -27.08 -4.50
CA TRP A 266 -2.10 -26.40 -5.59
C TRP A 266 -3.62 -26.56 -5.49
N TRP A 267 -4.09 -27.75 -5.12
CA TRP A 267 -5.52 -28.06 -4.96
C TRP A 267 -6.17 -27.36 -3.76
N GLN A 268 -5.37 -26.94 -2.78
CA GLN A 268 -5.86 -26.21 -1.60
C GLN A 268 -5.84 -24.69 -1.79
N LEU A 269 -5.10 -24.17 -2.79
CA LEU A 269 -4.92 -22.73 -2.99
C LEU A 269 -6.22 -21.92 -3.02
N PRO A 270 -7.29 -22.34 -3.73
CA PRO A 270 -8.53 -21.56 -3.73
C PRO A 270 -9.14 -21.41 -2.33
N GLY A 271 -9.13 -22.47 -1.53
CA GLY A 271 -9.61 -22.47 -0.15
C GLY A 271 -8.71 -21.62 0.77
N LEU A 272 -7.39 -21.75 0.63
CA LEU A 272 -6.41 -20.97 1.40
C LEU A 272 -6.51 -19.47 1.08
N MET A 273 -6.59 -19.11 -0.18
CA MET A 273 -6.80 -17.72 -0.61
C MET A 273 -8.12 -17.14 -0.07
N LYS A 274 -9.19 -17.91 -0.08
CA LYS A 274 -10.46 -17.50 0.52
C LYS A 274 -10.33 -17.25 2.02
N ARG A 275 -9.65 -18.16 2.74
CA ARG A 275 -9.44 -18.06 4.19
C ARG A 275 -8.63 -16.82 4.58
N THR A 276 -7.50 -16.59 3.93
CA THR A 276 -6.59 -15.47 4.25
C THR A 276 -7.14 -14.13 3.80
N GLN A 277 -7.82 -14.11 2.66
CA GLN A 277 -8.43 -12.87 2.16
C GLN A 277 -9.65 -12.41 2.97
N ALA A 278 -10.35 -13.30 3.66
CA ALA A 278 -11.57 -12.92 4.38
C ALA A 278 -11.31 -11.95 5.55
N PRO A 279 -10.31 -12.13 6.42
CA PRO A 279 -9.93 -11.15 7.44
C PRO A 279 -9.40 -9.86 6.83
N PHE A 280 -8.52 -9.95 5.83
CA PHE A 280 -7.97 -8.83 5.10
C PHE A 280 -9.08 -7.98 4.45
N LYS A 281 -9.96 -8.60 3.66
CA LYS A 281 -11.07 -7.91 3.01
C LYS A 281 -12.01 -7.24 4.02
N ARG A 282 -12.34 -7.92 5.13
CA ARG A 282 -13.18 -7.35 6.20
C ARG A 282 -12.53 -6.11 6.81
N ARG A 283 -11.23 -6.15 7.11
CA ARG A 283 -10.53 -5.03 7.71
C ARG A 283 -10.37 -3.86 6.73
N VAL A 284 -9.90 -4.13 5.50
CA VAL A 284 -9.78 -3.10 4.46
C VAL A 284 -11.14 -2.48 4.13
N PHE A 285 -12.21 -3.28 4.04
CA PHE A 285 -13.56 -2.76 3.82
C PHE A 285 -14.07 -1.93 5.00
N SER A 286 -13.78 -2.34 6.23
CA SER A 286 -14.12 -1.57 7.44
C SER A 286 -13.39 -0.21 7.46
N LEU A 287 -12.10 -0.18 7.13
CA LEU A 287 -11.33 1.05 7.02
C LEU A 287 -11.85 1.93 5.86
N TRP A 288 -12.20 1.30 4.74
CA TRP A 288 -12.82 1.98 3.60
C TRP A 288 -14.13 2.69 3.99
N THR A 289 -15.06 1.98 4.63
CA THR A 289 -16.34 2.58 5.03
C THR A 289 -16.14 3.74 5.99
N LYS A 290 -15.33 3.58 7.04
CA LYS A 290 -15.00 4.65 7.98
C LYS A 290 -14.42 5.88 7.30
N SER A 291 -13.55 5.67 6.32
CA SER A 291 -12.93 6.78 5.60
C SER A 291 -13.88 7.48 4.62
N VAL A 292 -14.92 6.78 4.12
CA VAL A 292 -15.95 7.36 3.23
C VAL A 292 -17.03 8.11 4.03
N ASP A 293 -17.42 7.59 5.19
CA ASP A 293 -18.51 8.16 6.00
C ASP A 293 -18.09 9.42 6.79
N GLY A 294 -16.83 9.85 6.65
CA GLY A 294 -16.31 11.05 7.34
C GLY A 294 -16.12 10.87 8.84
N SER A 295 -16.29 9.66 9.37
CA SER A 295 -16.04 9.34 10.79
C SER A 295 -14.55 9.40 11.16
N GLY A 296 -13.68 9.55 10.14
CA GLY A 296 -12.24 9.61 10.29
C GLY A 296 -11.62 8.28 10.75
N LEU A 297 -10.36 8.06 10.42
CA LEU A 297 -9.57 7.00 11.06
C LEU A 297 -9.14 7.53 12.43
N THR A 298 -9.33 6.74 13.49
CA THR A 298 -8.84 7.09 14.82
C THR A 298 -7.31 7.06 14.87
N GLN A 299 -6.70 7.76 15.84
CA GLN A 299 -5.23 7.69 16.03
C GLN A 299 -4.70 6.27 16.21
N GLU A 300 -5.54 5.34 16.72
CA GLU A 300 -5.19 3.92 16.84
C GLU A 300 -5.28 3.17 15.51
N GLU A 301 -5.98 3.71 14.53
CA GLU A 301 -6.17 3.14 13.19
C GLU A 301 -5.18 3.72 12.17
N MET A 302 -4.54 4.82 12.51
CA MET A 302 -3.44 5.45 11.79
C MET A 302 -2.09 5.03 12.39
#